data_0a1f2738ed9b1585e1e6ca925a86968c
#
_entry.id   0a1f2738ed9b1585e1e6ca925a86968c
#
_cell.length_a   1.000
_cell.length_b   1.000
_cell.length_c   1.000
_cell.angle_alpha   90.00
_cell.angle_beta   90.00
_cell.angle_gamma   90.00
#
_symmetry.space_group_name_H-M   'P 1'
#
loop_
_entity.id
_entity.type
_entity.pdbx_description
1 polymer ?
#
loop_
_entity_poly.entity_id
_entity_poly.type
_entity_poly.pdbx_seq_one_letter_code
_entity_poly.pdbx_strand_id
1 'polypeptide(L)'
;GVERAVIQPADPAALPPVPAVLEDDARFRSRVQLALEGFTTAGPRGSYVFWGLSASSLVKDISVESPSPGQVLVTVLSDEGNGSGDAALIQTVSDKLNDEDIRPLTDQVIVQGASIVPYQLEAVLTLYEGPDADVVRTAAEASVSAFVWDQHRLGHDITVSGLHAALHLAGVQKVTLVSPGADLEIYASEAAYCTSVSVTVGGRDV
;
A
#
# COMPACT_ATOMS: atom_id res chain seq x y z
N GLY A 1 5.42 -20.19 15.71
CA GLY A 1 5.83 -18.78 15.62
C GLY A 1 5.67 -18.24 14.22
N VAL A 2 5.66 -16.94 14.07
CA VAL A 2 5.60 -16.30 12.74
C VAL A 2 7.01 -16.27 12.18
N GLU A 3 7.23 -16.86 10.99
CA GLU A 3 8.48 -16.79 10.26
C GLU A 3 8.43 -15.73 9.18
N ARG A 4 9.59 -15.21 8.75
CA ARG A 4 9.66 -14.26 7.64
C ARG A 4 9.19 -14.92 6.34
N ALA A 5 8.33 -14.23 5.60
CA ALA A 5 7.93 -14.69 4.28
C ALA A 5 9.09 -14.58 3.30
N VAL A 6 9.25 -15.59 2.44
CA VAL A 6 10.22 -15.58 1.35
C VAL A 6 9.59 -14.91 0.14
N ILE A 7 10.13 -13.77 -0.27
CA ILE A 7 9.68 -13.03 -1.46
C ILE A 7 10.25 -13.70 -2.71
N GLN A 8 11.54 -14.02 -2.68
CA GLN A 8 12.22 -14.74 -3.75
C GLN A 8 13.02 -15.90 -3.14
N PRO A 9 12.78 -17.13 -3.58
CA PRO A 9 13.58 -18.27 -3.11
C PRO A 9 15.05 -18.14 -3.54
N ALA A 10 15.95 -18.75 -2.75
CA ALA A 10 17.36 -18.83 -3.14
C ALA A 10 17.52 -19.61 -4.43
N ASP A 11 18.42 -19.15 -5.29
CA ASP A 11 18.88 -19.91 -6.45
C ASP A 11 20.37 -20.27 -6.28
N PRO A 12 20.69 -21.44 -5.73
CA PRO A 12 22.07 -21.89 -5.55
C PRO A 12 22.74 -22.30 -6.86
N ALA A 13 21.97 -22.47 -7.95
CA ALA A 13 22.50 -22.86 -9.26
C ALA A 13 22.91 -21.65 -10.11
N ALA A 14 22.48 -20.43 -9.74
CA ALA A 14 22.91 -19.21 -10.41
C ALA A 14 24.42 -18.95 -10.20
N LEU A 15 25.03 -18.21 -11.14
CA LEU A 15 26.44 -17.81 -11.05
C LEU A 15 26.56 -16.27 -11.09
N PRO A 16 26.87 -15.60 -9.93
CA PRO A 16 27.04 -16.17 -8.58
C PRO A 16 25.72 -16.65 -7.97
N PRO A 17 25.74 -17.54 -6.96
CA PRO A 17 24.53 -17.98 -6.27
C PRO A 17 23.71 -16.81 -5.72
N VAL A 18 22.40 -16.85 -5.92
CA VAL A 18 21.47 -15.80 -5.46
C VAL A 18 20.86 -16.23 -4.13
N PRO A 19 21.02 -15.44 -3.03
CA PRO A 19 20.37 -15.74 -1.75
C PRO A 19 18.87 -15.50 -1.82
N ALA A 20 18.11 -16.13 -0.90
CA ALA A 20 16.69 -15.84 -0.74
C ALA A 20 16.47 -14.37 -0.32
N VAL A 21 15.47 -13.75 -0.89
CA VAL A 21 14.98 -12.43 -0.47
C VAL A 21 13.80 -12.66 0.47
N LEU A 22 13.88 -12.07 1.66
CA LEU A 22 12.85 -12.16 2.69
C LEU A 22 12.06 -10.84 2.73
N GLU A 23 10.85 -10.89 3.29
CA GLU A 23 10.07 -9.69 3.56
C GLU A 23 10.82 -8.71 4.46
N ASP A 24 10.54 -7.41 4.29
CA ASP A 24 11.14 -6.36 5.08
C ASP A 24 10.69 -6.38 6.56
N ASP A 25 11.38 -5.60 7.40
CA ASP A 25 11.12 -5.54 8.83
C ASP A 25 9.75 -4.95 9.19
N ALA A 26 9.26 -4.00 8.43
CA ALA A 26 7.98 -3.32 8.70
C ALA A 26 6.81 -4.29 8.48
N ARG A 27 6.82 -5.00 7.35
CA ARG A 27 5.83 -6.03 7.03
C ARG A 27 5.89 -7.19 8.04
N PHE A 28 7.10 -7.68 8.37
CA PHE A 28 7.26 -8.74 9.36
C PHE A 28 6.72 -8.34 10.73
N ARG A 29 7.02 -7.12 11.22
CA ARG A 29 6.51 -6.62 12.50
C ARG A 29 4.98 -6.52 12.51
N SER A 30 4.37 -6.02 11.44
CA SER A 30 2.91 -5.97 11.32
C SER A 30 2.28 -7.37 11.41
N ARG A 31 2.86 -8.37 10.75
CA ARG A 31 2.39 -9.76 10.83
C ARG A 31 2.61 -10.37 12.22
N VAL A 32 3.70 -10.06 12.90
CA VAL A 32 3.92 -10.50 14.29
C VAL A 32 2.89 -9.92 15.24
N GLN A 33 2.53 -8.64 15.09
CA GLN A 33 1.48 -8.00 15.91
C GLN A 33 0.10 -8.64 15.66
N LEU A 34 -0.21 -9.00 14.41
CA LEU A 34 -1.45 -9.68 14.04
C LEU A 34 -1.45 -11.18 14.36
N ALA A 35 -0.32 -11.78 14.75
CA ALA A 35 -0.23 -13.22 14.96
C ALA A 35 -1.18 -13.76 16.04
N LEU A 36 -1.50 -12.94 17.06
CA LEU A 36 -2.47 -13.31 18.10
C LEU A 36 -3.89 -13.44 17.53
N GLU A 37 -4.24 -12.67 16.52
CA GLU A 37 -5.52 -12.74 15.83
C GLU A 37 -5.68 -14.05 15.04
N GLY A 38 -4.57 -14.63 14.56
CA GLY A 38 -4.54 -15.91 13.86
C GLY A 38 -4.86 -17.14 14.73
N PHE A 39 -4.83 -16.99 16.07
CA PHE A 39 -5.18 -18.09 16.98
C PHE A 39 -6.69 -18.16 17.29
N THR A 40 -7.48 -17.21 16.82
CA THR A 40 -8.93 -17.21 17.07
C THR A 40 -9.66 -18.01 16.00
N THR A 41 -10.45 -19.00 16.43
CA THR A 41 -11.32 -19.81 15.55
C THR A 41 -12.69 -19.15 15.29
N ALA A 42 -12.93 -17.96 15.84
CA ALA A 42 -14.22 -17.27 15.79
C ALA A 42 -14.40 -16.32 14.61
N GLY A 43 -13.46 -16.27 13.65
CA GLY A 43 -13.53 -15.43 12.46
C GLY A 43 -13.54 -13.91 12.68
N PRO A 44 -12.81 -13.34 13.67
CA PRO A 44 -12.72 -11.89 13.78
C PRO A 44 -12.02 -11.32 12.55
N ARG A 45 -12.33 -10.06 12.23
CA ARG A 45 -11.71 -9.35 11.08
C ARG A 45 -10.19 -9.49 11.06
N GLY A 46 -9.50 -9.36 12.21
CA GLY A 46 -8.05 -9.49 12.33
C GLY A 46 -7.52 -10.85 11.90
N SER A 47 -8.28 -11.94 12.13
CA SER A 47 -7.89 -13.28 11.68
C SER A 47 -7.84 -13.37 10.15
N TYR A 48 -8.85 -12.85 9.44
CA TYR A 48 -8.85 -12.80 7.98
C TYR A 48 -7.72 -11.95 7.42
N VAL A 49 -7.42 -10.79 8.06
CA VAL A 49 -6.29 -9.95 7.68
C VAL A 49 -4.97 -10.69 7.87
N PHE A 50 -4.77 -11.36 9.02
CA PHE A 50 -3.55 -12.12 9.30
C PHE A 50 -3.32 -13.24 8.29
N TRP A 51 -4.34 -14.08 8.05
CA TRP A 51 -4.23 -15.21 7.14
C TRP A 51 -4.10 -14.76 5.68
N GLY A 52 -4.81 -13.70 5.28
CA GLY A 52 -4.71 -13.13 3.95
C GLY A 52 -3.31 -12.56 3.67
N LEU A 53 -2.75 -11.77 4.59
CA LEU A 53 -1.36 -11.27 4.48
C LEU A 53 -0.31 -12.38 4.52
N SER A 54 -0.65 -13.53 5.14
CA SER A 54 0.24 -14.68 5.24
C SER A 54 0.15 -15.62 4.04
N ALA A 55 -0.87 -15.48 3.19
CA ALA A 55 -1.08 -16.36 2.03
C ALA A 55 0.00 -16.18 0.96
N SER A 56 0.47 -14.95 0.74
CA SER A 56 1.52 -14.66 -0.25
C SER A 56 2.31 -13.41 0.15
N SER A 57 3.60 -13.39 -0.19
CA SER A 57 4.46 -12.22 -0.06
C SER A 57 4.06 -11.06 -0.99
N LEU A 58 3.30 -11.35 -2.05
CA LEU A 58 2.81 -10.36 -3.01
C LEU A 58 1.56 -9.61 -2.52
N VAL A 59 0.97 -9.99 -1.39
CA VAL A 59 -0.13 -9.25 -0.78
C VAL A 59 0.42 -8.05 -0.02
N LYS A 60 0.11 -6.84 -0.45
CA LYS A 60 0.51 -5.59 0.20
C LYS A 60 -0.42 -5.23 1.35
N ASP A 61 -1.73 -5.32 1.12
CA ASP A 61 -2.75 -4.93 2.10
C ASP A 61 -4.03 -5.75 1.92
N ILE A 62 -4.81 -5.85 3.00
CA ILE A 62 -6.08 -6.60 3.05
C ILE A 62 -7.15 -5.76 3.74
N SER A 63 -8.29 -5.60 3.07
CA SER A 63 -9.51 -5.09 3.68
C SER A 63 -10.53 -6.22 3.85
N VAL A 64 -11.24 -6.19 4.97
CA VAL A 64 -12.27 -7.20 5.30
C VAL A 64 -13.57 -6.49 5.66
N GLU A 65 -14.62 -6.79 4.94
CA GLU A 65 -15.96 -6.24 5.14
C GLU A 65 -16.99 -7.36 5.27
N SER A 66 -18.14 -7.07 5.88
CA SER A 66 -19.28 -7.98 5.95
C SER A 66 -20.49 -7.29 5.34
N PRO A 67 -20.69 -7.41 4.02
CA PRO A 67 -21.80 -6.74 3.33
C PRO A 67 -23.17 -7.33 3.69
N SER A 68 -23.21 -8.58 4.14
CA SER A 68 -24.41 -9.29 4.58
C SER A 68 -24.08 -10.27 5.68
N PRO A 69 -25.05 -10.64 6.55
CA PRO A 69 -24.84 -11.67 7.56
C PRO A 69 -24.31 -12.98 6.97
N GLY A 70 -23.23 -13.50 7.52
CA GLY A 70 -22.57 -14.72 7.06
C GLY A 70 -21.70 -14.55 5.80
N GLN A 71 -21.62 -13.36 5.21
CA GLN A 71 -20.70 -13.06 4.12
C GLN A 71 -19.50 -12.26 4.62
N VAL A 72 -18.31 -12.68 4.18
CA VAL A 72 -17.05 -11.99 4.42
C VAL A 72 -16.44 -11.65 3.05
N LEU A 73 -16.37 -10.36 2.75
CA LEU A 73 -15.71 -9.84 1.56
C LEU A 73 -14.30 -9.43 1.91
N VAL A 74 -13.32 -10.06 1.26
CA VAL A 74 -11.90 -9.78 1.43
C VAL A 74 -11.38 -9.14 0.17
N THR A 75 -10.89 -7.91 0.28
CA THR A 75 -10.24 -7.20 -0.83
C THR A 75 -8.74 -7.26 -0.66
N VAL A 76 -8.04 -7.63 -1.71
CA VAL A 76 -6.59 -7.84 -1.75
C VAL A 76 -5.94 -6.74 -2.58
N LEU A 77 -4.99 -6.01 -2.01
CA LEU A 77 -4.08 -5.12 -2.72
C LEU A 77 -2.77 -5.86 -2.96
N SER A 78 -2.33 -5.92 -4.22
CA SER A 78 -1.04 -6.49 -4.59
C SER A 78 0.11 -5.52 -4.33
N ASP A 79 1.30 -6.05 -4.05
CA ASP A 79 2.55 -5.27 -4.01
C ASP A 79 3.16 -5.08 -5.42
N GLU A 80 2.57 -5.69 -6.45
CA GLU A 80 3.03 -5.61 -7.83
C GLU A 80 2.18 -4.67 -8.68
N GLY A 81 2.84 -4.00 -9.62
CA GLY A 81 2.20 -3.14 -10.61
C GLY A 81 1.48 -1.96 -9.99
N ASN A 82 0.19 -1.81 -10.32
CA ASN A 82 -0.67 -0.78 -9.75
C ASN A 82 -1.48 -1.25 -8.52
N GLY A 83 -1.23 -2.47 -8.03
CA GLY A 83 -1.91 -3.03 -6.87
C GLY A 83 -3.15 -3.87 -7.18
N SER A 84 -3.63 -3.97 -8.42
CA SER A 84 -4.90 -4.64 -8.74
C SER A 84 -4.93 -6.16 -8.46
N GLY A 85 -3.78 -6.79 -8.26
CA GLY A 85 -3.67 -8.23 -8.07
C GLY A 85 -4.09 -9.05 -9.31
N ASP A 86 -3.33 -10.05 -9.65
CA ASP A 86 -3.72 -10.98 -10.70
C ASP A 86 -4.65 -12.10 -10.20
N ALA A 87 -5.24 -12.86 -11.12
CA ALA A 87 -6.15 -13.94 -10.77
C ALA A 87 -5.46 -15.05 -9.95
N ALA A 88 -4.17 -15.29 -10.14
CA ALA A 88 -3.42 -16.30 -9.41
C ALA A 88 -3.20 -15.91 -7.94
N LEU A 89 -2.88 -14.63 -7.68
CA LEU A 89 -2.78 -14.10 -6.33
C LEU A 89 -4.12 -14.17 -5.59
N ILE A 90 -5.20 -13.72 -6.25
CA ILE A 90 -6.55 -13.76 -5.69
C ILE A 90 -6.95 -15.21 -5.36
N GLN A 91 -6.67 -16.16 -6.25
CA GLN A 91 -6.94 -17.57 -5.99
C GLN A 91 -6.12 -18.11 -4.81
N THR A 92 -4.84 -17.77 -4.71
CA THR A 92 -3.96 -18.19 -3.60
C THR A 92 -4.50 -17.70 -2.25
N VAL A 93 -4.94 -16.44 -2.18
CA VAL A 93 -5.57 -15.89 -0.96
C VAL A 93 -6.91 -16.57 -0.69
N SER A 94 -7.72 -16.80 -1.72
CA SER A 94 -9.00 -17.46 -1.60
C SER A 94 -8.86 -18.88 -1.06
N ASP A 95 -7.95 -19.68 -1.60
CA ASP A 95 -7.69 -21.04 -1.15
C ASP A 95 -7.27 -21.06 0.32
N LYS A 96 -6.37 -20.10 0.71
CA LYS A 96 -5.94 -20.00 2.10
C LYS A 96 -7.05 -19.62 3.06
N LEU A 97 -7.90 -18.66 2.70
CA LEU A 97 -8.99 -18.18 3.56
C LEU A 97 -10.20 -19.12 3.61
N ASN A 98 -10.36 -20.00 2.61
CA ASN A 98 -11.39 -21.02 2.56
C ASN A 98 -10.95 -22.39 3.11
N ASP A 99 -9.70 -22.51 3.59
CA ASP A 99 -9.20 -23.70 4.27
C ASP A 99 -10.09 -24.06 5.48
N GLU A 100 -10.41 -25.33 5.63
CA GLU A 100 -11.31 -25.83 6.69
C GLU A 100 -10.80 -25.54 8.11
N ASP A 101 -9.48 -25.45 8.27
CA ASP A 101 -8.83 -25.10 9.55
C ASP A 101 -8.88 -23.59 9.87
N ILE A 102 -9.20 -22.76 8.90
CA ILE A 102 -9.17 -21.29 9.03
C ILE A 102 -10.58 -20.70 9.00
N ARG A 103 -11.40 -21.12 8.04
CA ARG A 103 -12.71 -20.56 7.80
C ARG A 103 -13.75 -21.07 8.79
N PRO A 104 -14.50 -20.19 9.51
CA PRO A 104 -15.70 -20.62 10.24
C PRO A 104 -16.73 -21.25 9.32
N LEU A 105 -17.42 -22.29 9.82
CA LEU A 105 -18.42 -23.04 9.04
C LEU A 105 -19.57 -22.19 8.50
N THR A 106 -19.88 -21.07 9.18
CA THR A 106 -20.99 -20.17 8.84
C THR A 106 -20.60 -19.10 7.84
N ASP A 107 -19.31 -18.90 7.58
CA ASP A 107 -18.82 -17.77 6.79
C ASP A 107 -18.68 -18.16 5.32
N GLN A 108 -19.29 -17.35 4.46
CA GLN A 108 -19.07 -17.36 3.02
C GLN A 108 -18.01 -16.34 2.69
N VAL A 109 -16.78 -16.79 2.47
CA VAL A 109 -15.64 -15.93 2.15
C VAL A 109 -15.55 -15.72 0.64
N ILE A 110 -15.61 -14.44 0.25
CA ILE A 110 -15.45 -13.99 -1.14
C ILE A 110 -14.18 -13.15 -1.19
N VAL A 111 -13.25 -13.47 -2.09
CA VAL A 111 -12.00 -12.75 -2.28
C VAL A 111 -11.99 -12.03 -3.62
N GLN A 112 -11.62 -10.77 -3.61
CA GLN A 112 -11.52 -9.94 -4.81
C GLN A 112 -10.23 -9.11 -4.81
N GLY A 113 -9.80 -8.64 -5.99
CA GLY A 113 -8.73 -7.65 -6.12
C GLY A 113 -9.22 -6.24 -5.82
N ALA A 114 -8.30 -5.37 -5.41
CA ALA A 114 -8.57 -3.97 -5.19
C ALA A 114 -9.03 -3.26 -6.46
N SER A 115 -10.00 -2.36 -6.34
CA SER A 115 -10.33 -1.37 -7.38
C SER A 115 -9.33 -0.23 -7.30
N ILE A 116 -8.63 0.04 -8.40
CA ILE A 116 -7.57 1.04 -8.42
C ILE A 116 -8.11 2.38 -8.90
N VAL A 117 -7.91 3.42 -8.10
CA VAL A 117 -8.24 4.82 -8.41
C VAL A 117 -6.97 5.53 -8.86
N PRO A 118 -6.74 5.68 -10.17
CA PRO A 118 -5.54 6.34 -10.67
C PRO A 118 -5.64 7.86 -10.52
N TYR A 119 -4.54 8.50 -10.12
CA TYR A 119 -4.44 9.96 -10.09
C TYR A 119 -3.03 10.41 -10.51
N GLN A 120 -2.89 11.70 -10.78
CA GLN A 120 -1.63 12.34 -11.10
C GLN A 120 -1.33 13.42 -10.08
N LEU A 121 -0.06 13.58 -9.73
CA LEU A 121 0.40 14.66 -8.88
C LEU A 121 1.17 15.67 -9.71
N GLU A 122 0.69 16.91 -9.70
CA GLU A 122 1.37 18.04 -10.31
C GLU A 122 1.42 19.22 -9.33
N ALA A 123 2.63 19.71 -9.05
CA ALA A 123 2.85 20.79 -8.12
C ALA A 123 3.90 21.78 -8.63
N VAL A 124 3.69 23.06 -8.30
CA VAL A 124 4.63 24.14 -8.58
C VAL A 124 5.12 24.72 -7.25
N LEU A 125 6.43 24.73 -7.06
CA LEU A 125 7.08 25.26 -5.87
C LEU A 125 7.55 26.70 -6.12
N THR A 126 7.24 27.61 -5.19
CA THR A 126 7.93 28.88 -5.06
C THR A 126 8.96 28.71 -3.94
N LEU A 127 10.21 29.10 -4.19
CA LEU A 127 11.32 28.89 -3.27
C LEU A 127 11.73 30.21 -2.60
N TYR A 128 12.31 30.11 -1.40
CA TYR A 128 13.04 31.24 -0.82
C TYR A 128 14.32 31.56 -1.60
N GLU A 129 14.82 32.80 -1.45
CA GLU A 129 16.12 33.15 -1.95
C GLU A 129 17.24 32.37 -1.22
N GLY A 130 18.26 31.95 -1.95
CA GLY A 130 19.46 31.31 -1.44
C GLY A 130 19.62 29.83 -1.76
N PRO A 131 18.69 28.90 -1.41
CA PRO A 131 18.87 27.48 -1.68
C PRO A 131 18.95 27.16 -3.18
N ASP A 132 19.72 26.13 -3.53
CA ASP A 132 19.76 25.60 -4.89
C ASP A 132 18.38 25.01 -5.26
N ALA A 133 17.82 25.48 -6.40
CA ALA A 133 16.46 25.13 -6.81
C ALA A 133 16.31 23.63 -7.14
N ASP A 134 17.33 23.05 -7.79
CA ASP A 134 17.27 21.63 -8.17
C ASP A 134 17.40 20.71 -6.96
N VAL A 135 18.19 21.10 -5.96
CA VAL A 135 18.31 20.35 -4.70
C VAL A 135 16.98 20.33 -3.95
N VAL A 136 16.32 21.49 -3.80
CA VAL A 136 15.03 21.61 -3.12
C VAL A 136 13.94 20.86 -3.88
N ARG A 137 13.89 21.03 -5.21
CA ARG A 137 12.92 20.31 -6.07
C ARG A 137 13.08 18.80 -5.94
N THR A 138 14.29 18.29 -6.06
CA THR A 138 14.57 16.85 -5.98
C THR A 138 14.20 16.28 -4.59
N ALA A 139 14.51 17.03 -3.53
CA ALA A 139 14.11 16.63 -2.17
C ALA A 139 12.60 16.59 -2.00
N ALA A 140 11.86 17.58 -2.52
CA ALA A 140 10.41 17.63 -2.47
C ALA A 140 9.76 16.49 -3.31
N GLU A 141 10.31 16.20 -4.49
CA GLU A 141 9.87 15.10 -5.34
C GLU A 141 10.09 13.74 -4.66
N ALA A 142 11.23 13.53 -4.02
CA ALA A 142 11.49 12.31 -3.25
C ALA A 142 10.54 12.17 -2.05
N SER A 143 10.31 13.27 -1.31
CA SER A 143 9.42 13.27 -0.15
C SER A 143 7.98 12.96 -0.53
N VAL A 144 7.44 13.61 -1.57
CA VAL A 144 6.08 13.35 -2.01
C VAL A 144 5.94 11.97 -2.66
N SER A 145 6.98 11.46 -3.33
CA SER A 145 6.99 10.10 -3.88
C SER A 145 6.91 9.06 -2.76
N ALA A 146 7.63 9.27 -1.65
CA ALA A 146 7.52 8.42 -0.47
C ALA A 146 6.12 8.48 0.14
N PHE A 147 5.54 9.69 0.26
CA PHE A 147 4.18 9.88 0.77
C PHE A 147 3.14 9.14 -0.07
N VAL A 148 3.13 9.28 -1.39
CA VAL A 148 2.15 8.61 -2.26
C VAL A 148 2.30 7.09 -2.24
N TRP A 149 3.52 6.59 -2.06
CA TRP A 149 3.78 5.17 -1.88
C TRP A 149 3.20 4.64 -0.56
N ASP A 150 3.39 5.37 0.54
CA ASP A 150 2.86 5.01 1.85
C ASP A 150 1.33 5.09 1.90
N GLN A 151 0.73 6.01 1.14
CA GLN A 151 -0.72 6.13 1.03
C GLN A 151 -1.36 5.11 0.08
N HIS A 152 -0.58 4.39 -0.73
CA HIS A 152 -1.10 3.34 -1.60
C HIS A 152 -1.51 2.11 -0.78
N ARG A 153 -2.65 2.22 -0.09
CA ARG A 153 -3.29 1.22 0.78
C ARG A 153 -4.80 1.24 0.58
N LEU A 154 -5.48 0.17 1.00
CA LEU A 154 -6.93 0.06 0.93
C LEU A 154 -7.61 1.06 1.88
N GLY A 155 -8.56 1.85 1.36
CA GLY A 155 -9.34 2.81 2.13
C GLY A 155 -8.54 4.03 2.62
N HIS A 156 -7.36 4.30 2.05
CA HIS A 156 -6.56 5.46 2.40
C HIS A 156 -6.80 6.61 1.44
N ASP A 157 -7.42 7.67 1.94
CA ASP A 157 -7.67 8.90 1.19
C ASP A 157 -6.38 9.61 0.82
N ILE A 158 -6.37 10.25 -0.35
CA ILE A 158 -5.31 11.18 -0.72
C ILE A 158 -5.79 12.60 -0.42
N THR A 159 -5.27 13.15 0.66
CA THR A 159 -5.67 14.51 1.10
C THR A 159 -4.73 15.57 0.55
N VAL A 160 -5.30 16.68 0.10
CA VAL A 160 -4.55 17.87 -0.34
C VAL A 160 -3.62 18.38 0.76
N SER A 161 -4.07 18.33 2.02
CA SER A 161 -3.24 18.72 3.16
C SER A 161 -2.02 17.82 3.37
N GLY A 162 -2.17 16.51 3.18
CA GLY A 162 -1.06 15.54 3.24
C GLY A 162 -0.04 15.77 2.13
N LEU A 163 -0.50 16.04 0.91
CA LEU A 163 0.36 16.37 -0.23
C LEU A 163 1.12 17.68 0.00
N HIS A 164 0.44 18.72 0.52
CA HIS A 164 1.11 19.97 0.89
C HIS A 164 2.19 19.75 1.96
N ALA A 165 1.89 18.95 2.99
CA ALA A 165 2.87 18.66 4.05
C ALA A 165 4.11 17.92 3.51
N ALA A 166 3.91 16.98 2.59
CA ALA A 166 5.01 16.24 1.97
C ALA A 166 5.89 17.11 1.05
N LEU A 167 5.30 18.13 0.41
CA LEU A 167 6.00 19.02 -0.53
C LEU A 167 6.63 20.25 0.16
N HIS A 168 6.13 20.67 1.32
CA HIS A 168 6.54 21.91 1.99
C HIS A 168 7.80 21.68 2.86
N LEU A 169 8.93 21.48 2.20
CA LEU A 169 10.22 21.23 2.85
C LEU A 169 11.00 22.54 3.08
N ALA A 170 12.14 22.42 3.78
CA ALA A 170 13.05 23.54 3.98
C ALA A 170 13.50 24.13 2.63
N GLY A 171 13.39 25.43 2.47
CA GLY A 171 13.67 26.14 1.21
C GLY A 171 12.43 26.38 0.34
N VAL A 172 11.30 25.72 0.60
CA VAL A 172 10.03 25.98 -0.08
C VAL A 172 9.27 27.07 0.67
N GLN A 173 8.96 28.16 -0.02
CA GLN A 173 8.15 29.27 0.48
C GLN A 173 6.65 28.97 0.32
N LYS A 174 6.27 28.42 -0.87
CA LYS A 174 4.89 28.11 -1.19
C LYS A 174 4.77 26.89 -2.08
N VAL A 175 3.78 26.05 -1.83
CA VAL A 175 3.35 24.97 -2.71
C VAL A 175 2.04 25.35 -3.38
N THR A 176 2.02 25.29 -4.70
CA THR A 176 0.78 25.38 -5.49
C THR A 176 0.51 24.01 -6.09
N LEU A 177 -0.49 23.32 -5.54
CA LEU A 177 -0.90 22.02 -6.03
C LEU A 177 -1.86 22.25 -7.23
N VAL A 178 -1.50 21.68 -8.39
CA VAL A 178 -2.28 21.74 -9.63
C VAL A 178 -3.21 20.53 -9.73
N SER A 179 -2.67 19.35 -9.41
CA SER A 179 -3.42 18.09 -9.35
C SER A 179 -2.93 17.24 -8.17
N PRO A 180 -3.83 16.57 -7.44
CA PRO A 180 -5.29 16.67 -7.47
C PRO A 180 -5.78 18.02 -6.91
N GLY A 181 -6.90 18.53 -7.45
CA GLY A 181 -7.49 19.81 -7.02
C GLY A 181 -8.35 19.73 -5.76
N ALA A 182 -8.64 18.51 -5.27
CA ALA A 182 -9.42 18.23 -4.06
C ALA A 182 -8.97 16.89 -3.48
N ASP A 183 -9.40 16.60 -2.27
CA ASP A 183 -9.19 15.31 -1.64
C ASP A 183 -9.81 14.18 -2.47
N LEU A 184 -9.14 13.04 -2.57
CA LEU A 184 -9.66 11.82 -3.19
C LEU A 184 -10.14 10.90 -2.08
N GLU A 185 -11.44 10.69 -1.99
CA GLU A 185 -12.03 9.70 -1.09
C GLU A 185 -11.84 8.30 -1.66
N ILE A 186 -11.34 7.38 -0.84
CA ILE A 186 -11.00 6.00 -1.22
C ILE A 186 -11.77 5.05 -0.32
N TYR A 187 -12.64 4.24 -0.90
CA TYR A 187 -13.43 3.27 -0.16
C TYR A 187 -12.60 2.04 0.25
N ALA A 188 -13.12 1.27 1.21
CA ALA A 188 -12.41 0.12 1.80
C ALA A 188 -11.99 -0.95 0.78
N SER A 189 -12.65 -1.04 -0.39
CA SER A 189 -12.31 -1.94 -1.49
C SER A 189 -11.45 -1.28 -2.58
N GLU A 190 -11.02 -0.04 -2.36
CA GLU A 190 -10.27 0.75 -3.33
C GLU A 190 -8.89 1.12 -2.80
N ALA A 191 -7.96 1.39 -3.72
CA ALA A 191 -6.65 1.96 -3.41
C ALA A 191 -6.28 3.05 -4.42
N ALA A 192 -5.81 4.20 -3.95
CA ALA A 192 -5.30 5.25 -4.81
C ALA A 192 -3.93 4.86 -5.39
N TYR A 193 -3.72 5.08 -6.68
CA TYR A 193 -2.45 4.83 -7.36
C TYR A 193 -1.97 6.07 -8.11
N CYS A 194 -0.85 6.63 -7.68
CA CYS A 194 -0.22 7.76 -8.37
C CYS A 194 0.49 7.30 -9.63
N THR A 195 -0.02 7.71 -10.79
CA THR A 195 0.53 7.33 -12.10
C THR A 195 1.70 8.18 -12.55
N SER A 196 1.80 9.40 -12.03
CA SER A 196 2.92 10.31 -12.30
C SER A 196 3.06 11.36 -11.20
N VAL A 197 4.31 11.70 -10.89
CA VAL A 197 4.67 12.82 -10.00
C VAL A 197 5.44 13.84 -10.81
N SER A 198 4.96 15.08 -10.82
CA SER A 198 5.60 16.21 -11.50
C SER A 198 5.73 17.37 -10.53
N VAL A 199 6.95 17.70 -10.15
CA VAL A 199 7.28 18.83 -9.27
C VAL A 199 8.16 19.81 -10.02
N THR A 200 7.69 21.04 -10.19
CA THR A 200 8.39 22.10 -10.91
C THR A 200 8.65 23.31 -10.01
N VAL A 201 9.62 24.12 -10.37
CA VAL A 201 9.91 25.40 -9.70
C VAL A 201 9.36 26.52 -10.55
N GLY A 202 8.40 27.29 -10.00
CA GLY A 202 7.75 28.43 -10.68
C GLY A 202 8.45 29.76 -10.43
N GLY A 203 9.35 29.84 -9.46
CA GLY A 203 10.07 31.07 -9.13
C GLY A 203 10.61 31.13 -7.71
N ARG A 204 11.08 32.32 -7.33
CA ARG A 204 11.56 32.61 -5.97
C ARG A 204 10.78 33.81 -5.42
N ASP A 205 10.60 33.85 -4.12
CA ASP A 205 9.96 34.92 -3.40
C ASP A 205 10.57 35.07 -1.99
N VAL A 206 10.38 36.23 -1.36
CA VAL A 206 10.90 36.59 -0.03
C VAL A 206 9.99 36.16 1.09
#